data_811cd722e2bdb4830fd8c3052ffbef7c
#
_entry.id   811cd722e2bdb4830fd8c3052ffbef7c
#
_cell.length_a   1.000
_cell.length_b   1.000
_cell.length_c   1.000
_cell.angle_alpha   90.00
_cell.angle_beta   90.00
_cell.angle_gamma   90.00
#
_symmetry.space_group_name_H-M   'P 1'
#
loop_
_entity.id
_entity.type
_entity.pdbx_description
1 polymer ?
#
loop_
_entity_poly.entity_id
_entity_poly.type
_entity_poly.pdbx_seq_one_letter_code
_entity_poly.pdbx_strand_id
1 'polypeptide(L)'
;MEENKKLDQEQNSGMNKERESAVEESKRVKVLSPGRMVLQRFLRNKLAIIGLVILVFMFVFAFLGMMFSRYEVAQVFKGQKNIKKDYATAVYNQEFRYTVEEGKEFPTSARTQLMLAIHTPGDKTTFEADGVGYQFDKLGKDLYRIIELVKKASVDNKGTSAVALVDQNFQLTETAKAAFLAAKTAGQTKFDADGKTYFITKDAKSFYLCEAQGIALASKEICDYIDEQSAALAKNYGFRVVSDAAVIAEATSFQYEGKEYELDVKT
;
A
#
# COMPACT_ATOMS: atom_id res chain seq x y z
N MET A 1 -38.89 88.07 53.91
CA MET A 1 -39.39 86.71 53.58
C MET A 1 -39.06 86.30 52.14
N GLU A 2 -38.56 87.18 51.33
CA GLU A 2 -38.12 86.88 49.92
C GLU A 2 -36.65 86.50 49.77
N GLU A 3 -35.86 86.89 50.73
CA GLU A 3 -34.41 86.63 50.67
C GLU A 3 -33.99 85.12 50.90
N ASN A 4 -34.72 84.47 51.77
CA ASN A 4 -34.52 83.02 52.04
C ASN A 4 -34.99 82.12 50.88
N LYS A 5 -35.93 82.57 50.04
CA LYS A 5 -36.41 81.77 48.89
C LYS A 5 -35.42 81.78 47.73
N LYS A 6 -34.62 82.84 47.64
CA LYS A 6 -33.60 82.91 46.61
C LYS A 6 -32.36 82.02 46.92
N LEU A 7 -31.96 81.98 48.21
CA LEU A 7 -30.87 81.11 48.68
C LEU A 7 -31.17 79.62 48.51
N ASP A 8 -32.42 79.24 48.81
CA ASP A 8 -32.85 77.85 48.62
C ASP A 8 -32.93 77.42 47.11
N GLN A 9 -33.29 78.41 46.24
CA GLN A 9 -33.29 78.13 44.80
C GLN A 9 -31.89 78.01 44.18
N GLU A 10 -30.93 78.84 44.65
CA GLU A 10 -29.51 78.75 44.16
C GLU A 10 -28.82 77.48 44.68
N GLN A 11 -29.07 77.10 45.97
CA GLN A 11 -28.53 75.85 46.50
C GLN A 11 -29.11 74.58 45.76
N ASN A 12 -30.42 74.64 45.47
CA ASN A 12 -31.05 73.50 44.78
C ASN A 12 -30.63 73.42 43.27
N SER A 13 -30.35 74.57 42.64
CA SER A 13 -29.85 74.66 41.33
C SER A 13 -28.41 74.17 41.23
N GLY A 14 -27.55 74.50 42.25
CA GLY A 14 -26.16 73.99 42.32
C GLY A 14 -26.09 72.49 42.53
N MET A 15 -26.92 71.95 43.43
CA MET A 15 -26.95 70.51 43.71
C MET A 15 -27.52 69.72 42.55
N ASN A 16 -28.45 70.27 41.77
CA ASN A 16 -28.92 69.56 40.56
C ASN A 16 -27.89 69.58 39.44
N LYS A 17 -27.09 70.64 39.24
CA LYS A 17 -26.01 70.68 38.30
C LYS A 17 -24.88 69.72 38.66
N GLU A 18 -24.54 69.59 39.94
CA GLU A 18 -23.54 68.61 40.37
C GLU A 18 -24.07 67.17 40.22
N ARG A 19 -25.30 66.90 40.45
CA ARG A 19 -25.91 65.57 40.19
C ARG A 19 -25.98 65.25 38.71
N GLU A 20 -26.33 66.21 37.87
CA GLU A 20 -26.32 65.99 36.41
C GLU A 20 -24.91 65.78 35.88
N SER A 21 -23.91 66.54 36.35
CA SER A 21 -22.52 66.32 35.93
C SER A 21 -21.99 64.97 36.42
N ALA A 22 -22.31 64.56 37.64
CA ALA A 22 -21.92 63.23 38.16
C ALA A 22 -22.61 62.06 37.41
N VAL A 23 -23.85 62.24 36.98
CA VAL A 23 -24.62 61.28 36.19
C VAL A 23 -24.08 61.22 34.72
N GLU A 24 -23.67 62.37 34.15
CA GLU A 24 -23.04 62.39 32.84
C GLU A 24 -21.63 61.78 32.86
N GLU A 25 -20.86 62.02 33.94
CA GLU A 25 -19.54 61.44 34.10
C GLU A 25 -19.63 59.92 34.31
N SER A 26 -20.61 59.45 35.05
CA SER A 26 -20.88 57.99 35.19
C SER A 26 -21.36 57.32 33.88
N LYS A 27 -22.07 58.10 33.01
CA LYS A 27 -22.43 57.58 31.66
C LYS A 27 -21.28 57.55 30.69
N ARG A 28 -20.22 58.34 30.91
CA ARG A 28 -19.01 58.34 30.06
C ARG A 28 -18.04 57.24 30.40
N VAL A 29 -18.08 56.64 31.57
CA VAL A 29 -17.27 55.47 31.91
C VAL A 29 -17.95 54.24 31.36
N LYS A 30 -17.73 53.95 30.12
CA LYS A 30 -18.08 52.69 29.50
C LYS A 30 -17.27 51.59 30.20
N VAL A 31 -17.88 50.91 31.17
CA VAL A 31 -17.29 49.77 31.86
C VAL A 31 -17.06 48.67 30.82
N LEU A 32 -15.88 48.63 30.24
CA LEU A 32 -15.47 47.57 29.35
C LEU A 32 -15.34 46.28 30.18
N SER A 33 -15.96 45.20 29.71
CA SER A 33 -15.78 43.91 30.37
C SER A 33 -14.29 43.55 30.47
N PRO A 34 -13.86 42.91 31.56
CA PRO A 34 -12.45 42.54 31.75
C PRO A 34 -11.83 41.85 30.54
N GLY A 35 -12.58 40.99 29.87
CA GLY A 35 -12.13 40.30 28.64
C GLY A 35 -11.82 41.24 27.46
N ARG A 36 -12.63 42.31 27.31
CA ARG A 36 -12.42 43.30 26.25
C ARG A 36 -11.19 44.18 26.50
N MET A 37 -10.89 44.49 27.77
CA MET A 37 -9.66 45.18 28.12
C MET A 37 -8.42 44.35 27.86
N VAL A 38 -8.45 43.06 28.18
CA VAL A 38 -7.37 42.13 27.91
C VAL A 38 -7.15 42.01 26.41
N LEU A 39 -8.23 41.84 25.62
CA LEU A 39 -8.18 41.75 24.17
C LEU A 39 -7.57 43.02 23.53
N GLN A 40 -8.00 44.22 24.02
CA GLN A 40 -7.44 45.48 23.50
C GLN A 40 -5.93 45.62 23.83
N ARG A 41 -5.47 45.20 24.99
CA ARG A 41 -4.06 45.20 25.37
C ARG A 41 -3.28 44.20 24.51
N PHE A 42 -3.86 43.02 24.28
CA PHE A 42 -3.27 41.99 23.43
C PHE A 42 -3.11 42.49 21.97
N LEU A 43 -4.15 43.10 21.39
CA LEU A 43 -4.12 43.63 20.01
C LEU A 43 -3.18 44.85 19.85
N ARG A 44 -2.84 45.55 20.96
CA ARG A 44 -1.79 46.61 20.92
C ARG A 44 -0.37 46.06 20.88
N ASN A 45 -0.18 44.83 21.27
CA ASN A 45 1.16 44.21 21.25
C ASN A 45 1.42 43.56 19.89
N LYS A 46 2.23 44.18 19.07
CA LYS A 46 2.58 43.70 17.72
C LYS A 46 3.19 42.28 17.76
N LEU A 47 4.02 41.96 18.76
CA LEU A 47 4.63 40.65 18.91
C LEU A 47 3.56 39.58 19.22
N ALA A 48 2.56 39.92 20.06
CA ALA A 48 1.45 39.02 20.38
C ALA A 48 0.59 38.69 19.15
N ILE A 49 0.39 39.69 18.26
CA ILE A 49 -0.33 39.47 17.01
C ILE A 49 0.46 38.57 16.09
N ILE A 50 1.76 38.78 15.94
CA ILE A 50 2.62 37.93 15.11
C ILE A 50 2.57 36.48 15.64
N GLY A 51 2.72 36.28 16.95
CA GLY A 51 2.61 34.96 17.55
C GLY A 51 1.27 34.26 17.31
N LEU A 52 0.17 35.03 17.43
CA LEU A 52 -1.17 34.52 17.12
C LEU A 52 -1.30 34.10 15.64
N VAL A 53 -0.81 34.91 14.73
CA VAL A 53 -0.87 34.60 13.28
C VAL A 53 -0.08 33.31 12.97
N ILE A 54 1.11 33.17 13.54
CA ILE A 54 1.92 31.95 13.39
C ILE A 54 1.17 30.73 13.96
N LEU A 55 0.56 30.87 15.13
CA LEU A 55 -0.17 29.80 15.77
C LEU A 55 -1.38 29.38 14.94
N VAL A 56 -2.17 30.34 14.44
CA VAL A 56 -3.32 30.08 13.57
C VAL A 56 -2.85 29.40 12.26
N PHE A 57 -1.75 29.87 11.70
CA PHE A 57 -1.17 29.28 10.49
C PHE A 57 -0.75 27.83 10.73
N MET A 58 -0.08 27.54 11.84
CA MET A 58 0.28 26.17 12.22
C MET A 58 -0.96 25.27 12.41
N PHE A 59 -2.01 25.76 13.04
CA PHE A 59 -3.28 25.03 13.19
C PHE A 59 -3.91 24.73 11.85
N VAL A 60 -4.02 25.75 10.98
CA VAL A 60 -4.55 25.59 9.62
C VAL A 60 -3.72 24.57 8.84
N PHE A 61 -2.41 24.66 8.92
CA PHE A 61 -1.51 23.71 8.24
C PHE A 61 -1.64 22.29 8.79
N ALA A 62 -1.75 22.13 10.12
CA ALA A 62 -1.88 20.80 10.73
C ALA A 62 -3.21 20.10 10.35
N PHE A 63 -4.31 20.82 10.28
CA PHE A 63 -5.61 20.22 9.96
C PHE A 63 -5.90 20.16 8.46
N LEU A 64 -5.55 21.19 7.71
CA LEU A 64 -5.77 21.21 6.26
C LEU A 64 -4.66 20.52 5.48
N GLY A 65 -3.43 20.43 6.02
CA GLY A 65 -2.31 19.77 5.38
C GLY A 65 -2.59 18.29 5.05
N MET A 66 -3.27 17.60 5.94
CA MET A 66 -3.73 16.22 5.69
C MET A 66 -4.74 16.12 4.53
N MET A 67 -5.58 17.12 4.35
CA MET A 67 -6.60 17.13 3.32
C MET A 67 -6.02 17.39 1.91
N PHE A 68 -4.87 18.08 1.85
CA PHE A 68 -4.13 18.33 0.61
C PHE A 68 -3.02 17.31 0.35
N SER A 69 -2.72 16.44 1.31
CA SER A 69 -1.72 15.38 1.13
C SER A 69 -2.30 14.27 0.24
N ARG A 70 -1.60 13.97 -0.85
CA ARG A 70 -1.89 12.82 -1.72
C ARG A 70 -1.44 11.49 -1.11
N TYR A 71 -0.83 11.53 0.08
CA TYR A 71 -0.21 10.37 0.71
C TYR A 71 -1.07 9.89 1.88
N GLU A 72 -1.24 8.58 1.99
CA GLU A 72 -1.88 7.98 3.16
C GLU A 72 -0.98 8.13 4.39
N VAL A 73 -1.61 8.34 5.58
CA VAL A 73 -0.90 8.55 6.86
C VAL A 73 0.01 7.39 7.23
N ALA A 74 -0.30 6.18 6.72
CA ALA A 74 0.48 4.96 6.93
C ALA A 74 1.48 4.65 5.80
N GLN A 75 1.61 5.54 4.80
CA GLN A 75 2.51 5.29 3.68
C GLN A 75 3.97 5.44 4.11
N VAL A 76 4.64 4.31 4.24
CA VAL A 76 6.07 4.25 4.57
C VAL A 76 6.88 4.34 3.28
N PHE A 77 7.55 5.46 3.07
CA PHE A 77 8.50 5.64 1.96
C PHE A 77 9.85 5.00 2.31
N LYS A 78 9.95 3.69 2.16
CA LYS A 78 11.22 2.98 2.35
C LYS A 78 12.07 3.13 1.10
N GLY A 79 13.24 3.74 1.22
CA GLY A 79 14.27 3.72 0.19
C GLY A 79 14.30 4.85 -0.83
N GLN A 80 13.56 5.95 -0.60
CA GLN A 80 13.48 7.08 -1.56
C GLN A 80 14.73 7.96 -1.69
N LYS A 81 15.86 7.57 -1.15
CA LYS A 81 17.06 8.42 -1.20
C LYS A 81 17.54 8.80 -2.62
N ASN A 82 17.05 8.12 -3.67
CA ASN A 82 17.49 8.33 -5.05
C ASN A 82 16.36 8.44 -6.07
N ILE A 83 15.11 8.65 -5.67
CA ILE A 83 14.01 8.83 -6.63
C ILE A 83 14.10 10.23 -7.23
N LYS A 84 14.55 10.31 -8.45
CA LYS A 84 14.40 11.52 -9.26
C LYS A 84 12.95 11.60 -9.73
N LYS A 85 12.38 12.79 -9.62
CA LYS A 85 10.95 13.12 -9.62
C LYS A 85 10.14 12.75 -10.88
N ASP A 86 10.77 12.33 -11.98
CA ASP A 86 10.16 12.29 -13.30
C ASP A 86 10.31 10.94 -14.03
N TYR A 87 10.61 9.86 -13.30
CA TYR A 87 10.92 8.59 -13.95
C TYR A 87 10.18 7.43 -13.29
N ALA A 88 9.66 6.55 -14.13
CA ALA A 88 9.43 5.17 -13.73
C ALA A 88 10.79 4.57 -13.41
N THR A 89 11.17 4.60 -12.16
CA THR A 89 12.43 4.08 -11.71
C THR A 89 12.22 2.69 -11.14
N ALA A 90 13.08 1.78 -11.51
CA ALA A 90 13.23 0.56 -10.75
C ALA A 90 13.65 0.94 -9.32
N VAL A 91 12.75 0.73 -8.37
CA VAL A 91 13.04 0.97 -6.95
C VAL A 91 13.49 -0.33 -6.35
N TYR A 92 14.77 -0.39 -5.94
CA TYR A 92 15.27 -1.54 -5.20
C TYR A 92 14.74 -1.48 -3.76
N ASN A 93 13.91 -2.45 -3.40
CA ASN A 93 13.39 -2.61 -2.05
C ASN A 93 14.25 -3.61 -1.25
N GLN A 94 14.38 -3.39 0.04
CA GLN A 94 15.08 -4.35 0.92
C GLN A 94 14.26 -5.65 1.09
N GLU A 95 12.94 -5.54 1.03
CA GLU A 95 12.01 -6.66 1.17
C GLU A 95 11.35 -6.97 -0.18
N PHE A 96 11.02 -8.24 -0.41
CA PHE A 96 10.26 -8.65 -1.57
C PHE A 96 8.84 -8.08 -1.54
N ARG A 97 8.40 -7.55 -2.66
CA ARG A 97 7.00 -7.23 -2.92
C ARG A 97 6.37 -8.34 -3.73
N TYR A 98 5.11 -8.55 -3.48
CA TYR A 98 4.34 -9.62 -4.10
C TYR A 98 3.21 -9.02 -4.92
N THR A 99 3.18 -9.33 -6.21
CA THR A 99 2.04 -9.05 -7.09
C THR A 99 1.33 -10.35 -7.34
N VAL A 100 0.07 -10.44 -6.93
CA VAL A 100 -0.74 -11.67 -7.03
C VAL A 100 -1.70 -11.52 -8.19
N GLU A 101 -1.92 -12.60 -8.95
CA GLU A 101 -2.89 -12.65 -10.03
C GLU A 101 -4.30 -12.43 -9.49
N GLU A 102 -5.14 -11.74 -10.26
CA GLU A 102 -6.53 -11.46 -9.87
C GLU A 102 -7.30 -12.75 -9.61
N GLY A 103 -7.99 -12.79 -8.48
CA GLY A 103 -8.73 -13.99 -8.06
C GLY A 103 -7.88 -15.11 -7.46
N LYS A 104 -6.57 -14.91 -7.27
CA LYS A 104 -5.68 -15.84 -6.59
C LYS A 104 -5.23 -15.30 -5.24
N GLU A 105 -4.77 -16.21 -4.39
CA GLU A 105 -4.22 -15.87 -3.08
C GLU A 105 -2.80 -16.39 -2.95
N PHE A 106 -1.94 -15.59 -2.36
CA PHE A 106 -0.60 -16.01 -1.97
C PHE A 106 -0.40 -15.68 -0.48
N PRO A 107 -0.72 -16.64 0.41
CA PRO A 107 -0.79 -16.39 1.85
C PRO A 107 0.58 -16.11 2.47
N THR A 108 0.59 -15.49 3.64
CA THR A 108 1.82 -15.12 4.36
C THR A 108 2.68 -16.35 4.73
N SER A 109 2.05 -17.49 5.03
CA SER A 109 2.74 -18.78 5.25
C SER A 109 3.57 -19.18 4.02
N ALA A 110 2.98 -19.12 2.83
CA ALA A 110 3.66 -19.42 1.57
C ALA A 110 4.79 -18.41 1.27
N ARG A 111 4.59 -17.12 1.57
CA ARG A 111 5.67 -16.10 1.43
C ARG A 111 6.86 -16.42 2.33
N THR A 112 6.60 -16.83 3.57
CA THR A 112 7.66 -17.22 4.52
C THR A 112 8.42 -18.46 4.02
N GLN A 113 7.71 -19.48 3.53
CA GLN A 113 8.34 -20.69 2.98
C GLN A 113 9.13 -20.39 1.69
N LEU A 114 8.63 -19.51 0.83
CA LEU A 114 9.38 -19.02 -0.33
C LEU A 114 10.70 -18.39 0.09
N MET A 115 10.70 -17.50 1.10
CA MET A 115 11.92 -16.87 1.59
C MET A 115 12.92 -17.89 2.13
N LEU A 116 12.46 -18.87 2.87
CA LEU A 116 13.30 -19.96 3.33
C LEU A 116 13.88 -20.76 2.16
N ALA A 117 13.06 -21.09 1.15
CA ALA A 117 13.49 -21.83 -0.02
C ALA A 117 14.55 -21.08 -0.86
N ILE A 118 14.35 -19.77 -1.08
CA ILE A 118 15.30 -18.91 -1.81
C ILE A 118 16.65 -18.83 -1.10
N HIS A 119 16.65 -18.77 0.24
CA HIS A 119 17.88 -18.63 1.03
C HIS A 119 18.53 -19.98 1.40
N THR A 120 17.85 -21.10 1.14
CA THR A 120 18.41 -22.43 1.40
C THR A 120 19.38 -22.80 0.28
N PRO A 121 20.64 -23.13 0.59
CA PRO A 121 21.59 -23.58 -0.42
C PRO A 121 21.11 -24.85 -1.14
N GLY A 122 21.16 -24.87 -2.46
CA GLY A 122 20.78 -26.01 -3.30
C GLY A 122 19.85 -25.61 -4.44
N ASP A 123 19.61 -26.55 -5.36
CA ASP A 123 18.78 -26.35 -6.56
C ASP A 123 17.27 -26.59 -6.29
N LYS A 124 16.84 -26.44 -5.04
CA LYS A 124 15.46 -26.70 -4.67
C LYS A 124 14.58 -25.52 -5.12
N THR A 125 13.74 -25.78 -6.12
CA THR A 125 12.80 -24.79 -6.71
C THR A 125 11.36 -24.99 -6.26
N THR A 126 11.11 -25.90 -5.28
CA THR A 126 9.78 -26.21 -4.80
C THR A 126 9.69 -26.06 -3.27
N PHE A 127 8.53 -25.64 -2.78
CA PHE A 127 8.22 -25.57 -1.36
C PHE A 127 6.76 -25.91 -1.13
N GLU A 128 6.38 -26.15 0.11
CA GLU A 128 5.00 -26.43 0.52
C GLU A 128 4.59 -25.49 1.64
N ALA A 129 3.36 -25.02 1.59
CA ALA A 129 2.74 -24.22 2.64
C ALA A 129 1.26 -24.59 2.74
N ASP A 130 0.78 -24.84 3.96
CA ASP A 130 -0.63 -25.17 4.26
C ASP A 130 -1.19 -26.33 3.43
N GLY A 131 -0.33 -27.33 3.10
CA GLY A 131 -0.72 -28.49 2.29
C GLY A 131 -0.84 -28.22 0.78
N VAL A 132 -0.46 -27.01 0.33
CA VAL A 132 -0.38 -26.61 -1.07
C VAL A 132 1.08 -26.64 -1.50
N GLY A 133 1.36 -27.31 -2.63
CA GLY A 133 2.68 -27.34 -3.25
C GLY A 133 2.87 -26.13 -4.16
N TYR A 134 4.05 -25.54 -4.08
CA TYR A 134 4.45 -24.41 -4.90
C TYR A 134 5.79 -24.70 -5.59
N GLN A 135 5.97 -24.10 -6.75
CA GLN A 135 7.24 -23.99 -7.41
C GLN A 135 7.56 -22.50 -7.61
N PHE A 136 8.84 -22.16 -7.67
CA PHE A 136 9.26 -20.84 -8.11
C PHE A 136 10.31 -20.93 -9.19
N ASP A 137 10.18 -20.06 -10.18
CA ASP A 137 11.15 -19.90 -11.27
C ASP A 137 11.87 -18.57 -11.07
N LYS A 138 13.19 -18.60 -11.08
CA LYS A 138 14.01 -17.40 -11.04
C LYS A 138 14.07 -16.78 -12.44
N LEU A 139 13.42 -15.64 -12.63
CA LEU A 139 13.38 -14.90 -13.88
C LEU A 139 14.58 -13.94 -14.03
N GLY A 140 15.14 -13.49 -12.92
CA GLY A 140 16.25 -12.56 -12.88
C GLY A 140 16.81 -12.37 -11.48
N LYS A 141 17.65 -11.36 -11.29
CA LYS A 141 18.14 -11.01 -9.97
C LYS A 141 16.99 -10.54 -9.10
N ASP A 142 16.76 -11.24 -7.99
CA ASP A 142 15.66 -10.90 -7.04
C ASP A 142 14.28 -10.81 -7.68
N LEU A 143 14.03 -11.51 -8.78
CA LEU A 143 12.72 -11.68 -9.42
C LEU A 143 12.39 -13.16 -9.54
N TYR A 144 11.27 -13.54 -8.94
CA TYR A 144 10.78 -14.91 -8.91
C TYR A 144 9.31 -14.96 -9.31
N ARG A 145 8.99 -15.88 -10.22
CA ARG A 145 7.60 -16.23 -10.52
C ARG A 145 7.19 -17.40 -9.63
N ILE A 146 6.06 -17.25 -8.97
CA ILE A 146 5.50 -18.26 -8.09
C ILE A 146 4.38 -18.99 -8.83
N ILE A 147 4.46 -20.30 -8.80
CA ILE A 147 3.57 -21.23 -9.49
C ILE A 147 2.95 -22.13 -8.42
N GLU A 148 1.63 -22.17 -8.38
CA GLU A 148 0.88 -23.13 -7.58
C GLU A 148 0.78 -24.46 -8.32
N LEU A 149 0.98 -25.56 -7.61
CA LEU A 149 0.84 -26.90 -8.12
C LEU A 149 -0.56 -27.42 -7.76
N VAL A 150 -1.51 -27.18 -8.68
CA VAL A 150 -2.92 -27.51 -8.49
C VAL A 150 -3.14 -29.01 -8.66
N LYS A 151 -3.54 -29.69 -7.60
CA LYS A 151 -3.78 -31.14 -7.60
C LYS A 151 -4.96 -31.50 -8.51
N LYS A 152 -4.74 -32.32 -9.55
CA LYS A 152 -5.76 -32.75 -10.51
C LYS A 152 -6.16 -34.21 -10.35
N ALA A 153 -5.20 -35.08 -10.09
CA ALA A 153 -5.45 -36.49 -9.88
C ALA A 153 -4.52 -37.03 -8.79
N SER A 154 -4.87 -38.17 -8.23
CA SER A 154 -4.07 -38.81 -7.18
C SER A 154 -3.97 -40.32 -7.38
N VAL A 155 -2.89 -40.89 -6.89
CA VAL A 155 -2.69 -42.34 -6.81
C VAL A 155 -2.12 -42.70 -5.45
N ASP A 156 -2.62 -43.80 -4.86
CA ASP A 156 -2.17 -44.26 -3.55
C ASP A 156 -0.67 -44.62 -3.56
N ASN A 157 -0.01 -44.35 -2.47
CA ASN A 157 1.38 -44.71 -2.22
C ASN A 157 1.59 -46.22 -2.07
N LYS A 158 0.52 -47.00 -1.74
CA LYS A 158 0.55 -48.43 -1.44
C LYS A 158 0.61 -49.34 -2.68
N GLY A 159 0.91 -48.81 -3.86
CA GLY A 159 1.18 -49.67 -5.04
C GLY A 159 -0.03 -49.91 -5.95
N THR A 160 -1.20 -49.39 -5.67
CA THR A 160 -2.35 -49.42 -6.59
C THR A 160 -2.10 -48.55 -7.79
N SER A 161 -2.42 -49.06 -9.00
CA SER A 161 -2.39 -48.28 -10.24
C SER A 161 -3.66 -47.47 -10.48
N ALA A 162 -4.60 -47.49 -9.54
CA ALA A 162 -5.85 -46.79 -9.64
C ALA A 162 -5.63 -45.28 -9.41
N VAL A 163 -5.85 -44.50 -10.45
CA VAL A 163 -5.78 -43.04 -10.41
C VAL A 163 -7.18 -42.51 -10.15
N ALA A 164 -7.32 -41.73 -9.10
CA ALA A 164 -8.56 -41.02 -8.76
C ALA A 164 -8.45 -39.55 -9.13
N LEU A 165 -9.53 -38.98 -9.68
CA LEU A 165 -9.61 -37.53 -9.92
C LEU A 165 -9.80 -36.78 -8.60
N VAL A 166 -9.00 -35.76 -8.41
CA VAL A 166 -9.13 -34.78 -7.33
C VAL A 166 -10.01 -33.61 -7.79
N ASP A 167 -9.76 -33.15 -9.02
CA ASP A 167 -10.57 -32.16 -9.70
C ASP A 167 -11.54 -32.89 -10.65
N GLN A 168 -12.83 -32.87 -10.36
CA GLN A 168 -13.86 -33.54 -11.15
C GLN A 168 -14.02 -32.98 -12.58
N ASN A 169 -13.56 -31.76 -12.82
CA ASN A 169 -13.62 -31.14 -14.13
C ASN A 169 -12.37 -31.43 -14.98
N PHE A 170 -11.34 -32.06 -14.38
CA PHE A 170 -10.12 -32.38 -15.08
C PHE A 170 -10.31 -33.63 -15.97
N GLN A 171 -9.98 -33.50 -17.23
CA GLN A 171 -10.00 -34.60 -18.19
C GLN A 171 -8.60 -35.29 -18.21
N LEU A 172 -8.49 -36.39 -17.50
CA LEU A 172 -7.28 -37.20 -17.49
C LEU A 172 -7.30 -38.15 -18.70
N THR A 173 -6.40 -37.91 -19.64
CA THR A 173 -6.21 -38.81 -20.79
C THR A 173 -5.51 -40.09 -20.38
N GLU A 174 -5.66 -41.17 -21.10
CA GLU A 174 -4.92 -42.43 -20.85
C GLU A 174 -3.42 -42.25 -21.06
N THR A 175 -2.99 -41.35 -21.95
CA THR A 175 -1.59 -41.00 -22.16
C THR A 175 -1.01 -40.32 -20.92
N ALA A 176 -1.68 -39.29 -20.40
CA ALA A 176 -1.23 -38.60 -19.18
C ALA A 176 -1.25 -39.49 -17.97
N LYS A 177 -2.23 -40.39 -17.85
CA LYS A 177 -2.32 -41.40 -16.78
C LYS A 177 -1.16 -42.39 -16.81
N ALA A 178 -0.86 -42.93 -18.01
CA ALA A 178 0.27 -43.85 -18.18
C ALA A 178 1.61 -43.16 -17.87
N ALA A 179 1.80 -41.95 -18.39
CA ALA A 179 2.99 -41.13 -18.14
C ALA A 179 3.17 -40.81 -16.64
N PHE A 180 2.06 -40.46 -15.95
CA PHE A 180 2.05 -40.19 -14.49
C PHE A 180 2.53 -41.43 -13.70
N LEU A 181 1.98 -42.61 -13.99
CA LEU A 181 2.37 -43.83 -13.31
C LEU A 181 3.82 -44.22 -13.57
N ALA A 182 4.30 -44.06 -14.83
CA ALA A 182 5.69 -44.27 -15.19
C ALA A 182 6.61 -43.29 -14.44
N ALA A 183 6.30 -42.02 -14.46
CA ALA A 183 7.07 -40.97 -13.78
C ALA A 183 7.11 -41.16 -12.25
N LYS A 184 5.97 -41.56 -11.64
CA LYS A 184 5.91 -41.96 -10.22
C LYS A 184 6.90 -43.09 -9.94
N THR A 185 6.90 -44.15 -10.74
CA THR A 185 7.75 -45.32 -10.57
C THR A 185 9.25 -44.97 -10.74
N ALA A 186 9.55 -44.07 -11.67
CA ALA A 186 10.88 -43.55 -11.90
C ALA A 186 11.35 -42.52 -10.88
N GLY A 187 10.48 -42.10 -9.92
CA GLY A 187 10.81 -41.10 -8.91
C GLY A 187 10.97 -39.68 -9.48
N GLN A 188 10.39 -39.42 -10.64
CA GLN A 188 10.44 -38.10 -11.26
C GLN A 188 9.51 -37.11 -10.56
N THR A 189 9.87 -35.84 -10.59
CA THR A 189 9.06 -34.74 -10.01
C THR A 189 8.21 -34.02 -11.07
N LYS A 190 8.48 -34.25 -12.35
CA LYS A 190 7.75 -33.71 -13.50
C LYS A 190 7.79 -34.68 -14.67
N PHE A 191 6.82 -34.55 -15.56
CA PHE A 191 6.74 -35.33 -16.81
C PHE A 191 5.92 -34.55 -17.84
N ASP A 192 6.11 -34.91 -19.11
CA ASP A 192 5.36 -34.31 -20.23
C ASP A 192 4.34 -35.33 -20.76
N ALA A 193 3.12 -34.88 -21.00
CA ALA A 193 2.07 -35.63 -21.65
C ALA A 193 1.12 -34.66 -22.36
N ASP A 194 0.62 -35.07 -23.54
CA ASP A 194 -0.36 -34.30 -24.33
C ASP A 194 0.09 -32.84 -24.62
N GLY A 195 1.41 -32.62 -24.78
CA GLY A 195 1.96 -31.28 -25.03
C GLY A 195 2.00 -30.37 -23.82
N LYS A 196 1.73 -30.89 -22.62
CA LYS A 196 1.78 -30.16 -21.35
C LYS A 196 2.80 -30.81 -20.39
N THR A 197 3.43 -29.98 -19.57
CA THR A 197 4.26 -30.43 -18.44
C THR A 197 3.41 -30.51 -17.19
N TYR A 198 3.39 -31.67 -16.57
CA TYR A 198 2.75 -31.95 -15.29
C TYR A 198 3.80 -32.12 -14.19
N PHE A 199 3.40 -31.85 -12.96
CA PHE A 199 4.24 -31.99 -11.78
C PHE A 199 3.71 -33.08 -10.87
N ILE A 200 4.62 -33.72 -10.14
CA ILE A 200 4.28 -34.74 -9.16
C ILE A 200 4.62 -34.20 -7.77
N THR A 201 3.60 -34.10 -6.93
CA THR A 201 3.74 -33.84 -5.51
C THR A 201 3.34 -35.10 -4.74
N LYS A 202 3.82 -35.23 -3.49
CA LYS A 202 3.47 -36.36 -2.65
C LYS A 202 3.17 -35.91 -1.24
N ASP A 203 2.25 -36.58 -0.60
CA ASP A 203 2.09 -36.55 0.83
C ASP A 203 2.34 -37.96 1.45
N ALA A 204 2.01 -38.14 2.73
CA ALA A 204 2.19 -39.40 3.43
C ALA A 204 1.38 -40.59 2.83
N LYS A 205 0.31 -40.32 2.09
CA LYS A 205 -0.65 -41.32 1.61
C LYS A 205 -0.68 -41.46 0.09
N SER A 206 -0.43 -40.40 -0.66
CA SER A 206 -0.68 -40.34 -2.10
C SER A 206 0.36 -39.55 -2.86
N PHE A 207 0.50 -39.87 -4.12
CA PHE A 207 1.12 -39.03 -5.13
C PHE A 207 0.05 -38.28 -5.89
N TYR A 208 0.30 -37.02 -6.23
CA TYR A 208 -0.62 -36.17 -6.95
C TYR A 208 -0.02 -35.75 -8.29
N LEU A 209 -0.83 -35.85 -9.33
CA LEU A 209 -0.59 -35.18 -10.59
C LEU A 209 -1.09 -33.74 -10.43
N CYS A 210 -0.22 -32.79 -10.70
CA CYS A 210 -0.52 -31.36 -10.57
C CYS A 210 -0.30 -30.61 -11.88
N GLU A 211 -1.18 -29.67 -12.16
CA GLU A 211 -0.95 -28.64 -13.19
C GLU A 211 -0.28 -27.41 -12.53
N ALA A 212 0.62 -26.81 -13.29
CA ALA A 212 1.30 -25.60 -12.90
C ALA A 212 0.43 -24.37 -13.22
N GLN A 213 0.15 -23.53 -12.24
CA GLN A 213 -0.56 -22.28 -12.43
C GLN A 213 0.25 -21.13 -11.82
N GLY A 214 0.66 -20.17 -12.66
CA GLY A 214 1.29 -18.94 -12.15
C GLY A 214 0.30 -18.16 -11.31
N ILE A 215 0.70 -17.77 -10.10
CA ILE A 215 -0.19 -17.06 -9.17
C ILE A 215 0.38 -15.74 -8.67
N ALA A 216 1.68 -15.61 -8.60
CA ALA A 216 2.29 -14.41 -8.06
C ALA A 216 3.69 -14.16 -8.62
N LEU A 217 4.13 -12.91 -8.48
CA LEU A 217 5.52 -12.49 -8.65
C LEU A 217 6.04 -11.98 -7.31
N ALA A 218 7.29 -12.34 -7.00
CA ALA A 218 8.05 -11.74 -5.91
C ALA A 218 9.24 -10.99 -6.51
N SER A 219 9.35 -9.70 -6.26
CA SER A 219 10.44 -8.87 -6.76
C SER A 219 10.91 -7.86 -5.72
N LYS A 220 12.21 -7.59 -5.70
CA LYS A 220 12.78 -6.46 -4.97
C LYS A 220 12.89 -5.22 -5.87
N GLU A 221 13.12 -5.42 -7.15
CA GLU A 221 13.12 -4.35 -8.14
C GLU A 221 11.74 -4.25 -8.77
N ILE A 222 11.12 -3.09 -8.66
CA ILE A 222 9.76 -2.87 -9.12
C ILE A 222 9.74 -1.66 -10.04
N CYS A 223 9.20 -1.84 -11.24
CA CYS A 223 8.77 -0.73 -12.07
C CYS A 223 7.46 -0.19 -11.48
N ASP A 224 7.49 0.99 -10.83
CA ASP A 224 6.30 1.54 -10.19
C ASP A 224 5.26 2.00 -11.22
N TYR A 225 5.68 2.72 -12.24
CA TYR A 225 4.89 3.05 -13.43
C TYR A 225 5.80 3.67 -14.49
N ILE A 226 5.36 3.68 -15.74
CA ILE A 226 6.10 4.21 -16.87
C ILE A 226 5.53 5.58 -17.28
N ASP A 227 4.22 5.71 -17.21
CA ASP A 227 3.47 6.93 -17.42
C ASP A 227 2.16 6.89 -16.62
N GLU A 228 1.40 8.00 -16.60
CA GLU A 228 0.13 8.05 -15.85
C GLU A 228 -0.89 7.02 -16.33
N GLN A 229 -0.88 6.63 -17.61
CA GLN A 229 -1.81 5.65 -18.16
C GLN A 229 -1.45 4.23 -17.74
N SER A 230 -0.16 3.93 -17.64
CA SER A 230 0.33 2.61 -17.22
C SER A 230 0.36 2.44 -15.70
N ALA A 231 0.22 3.51 -14.91
CA ALA A 231 0.18 3.43 -13.45
C ALA A 231 -0.92 2.50 -12.93
N ALA A 232 -2.07 2.47 -13.58
CA ALA A 232 -3.16 1.56 -13.24
C ALA A 232 -2.80 0.09 -13.51
N LEU A 233 -1.94 -0.17 -14.50
CA LEU A 233 -1.48 -1.49 -14.88
C LEU A 233 -0.39 -2.03 -13.93
N ALA A 234 0.24 -1.17 -13.15
CA ALA A 234 1.34 -1.57 -12.24
C ALA A 234 0.93 -2.63 -11.20
N LYS A 235 -0.37 -2.80 -10.95
CA LYS A 235 -0.93 -3.85 -10.09
C LYS A 235 -1.33 -5.12 -10.85
N ASN A 236 -1.34 -5.07 -12.18
CA ASN A 236 -1.70 -6.22 -13.00
C ASN A 236 -0.56 -7.22 -13.06
N TYR A 237 -0.85 -8.50 -12.77
CA TYR A 237 0.15 -9.57 -12.75
C TYR A 237 0.86 -9.74 -14.09
N GLY A 238 0.09 -9.83 -15.19
CA GLY A 238 0.65 -10.01 -16.53
C GLY A 238 1.56 -8.86 -16.96
N PHE A 239 1.13 -7.62 -16.69
CA PHE A 239 1.94 -6.43 -16.94
C PHE A 239 3.24 -6.45 -16.13
N ARG A 240 3.16 -6.84 -14.84
CA ARG A 240 4.33 -6.93 -13.96
C ARG A 240 5.33 -8.00 -14.40
N VAL A 241 4.85 -9.15 -14.89
CA VAL A 241 5.75 -10.21 -15.43
C VAL A 241 6.64 -9.65 -16.52
N VAL A 242 6.04 -8.90 -17.46
CA VAL A 242 6.78 -8.39 -18.63
C VAL A 242 7.62 -7.17 -18.25
N SER A 243 7.07 -6.22 -17.50
CA SER A 243 7.77 -4.99 -17.12
C SER A 243 8.96 -5.25 -16.20
N ASP A 244 8.81 -6.11 -15.20
CA ASP A 244 9.89 -6.41 -14.26
C ASP A 244 11.02 -7.20 -14.94
N ALA A 245 10.67 -8.12 -15.87
CA ALA A 245 11.65 -8.81 -16.68
C ALA A 245 12.42 -7.85 -17.59
N ALA A 246 11.74 -6.87 -18.19
CA ALA A 246 12.37 -5.85 -19.02
C ALA A 246 13.31 -4.94 -18.23
N VAL A 247 12.90 -4.51 -17.01
CA VAL A 247 13.76 -3.72 -16.11
C VAL A 247 15.04 -4.48 -15.75
N ILE A 248 14.94 -5.77 -15.44
CA ILE A 248 16.10 -6.60 -15.08
C ILE A 248 17.01 -6.84 -16.28
N ALA A 249 16.43 -6.94 -17.49
CA ALA A 249 17.16 -7.07 -18.73
C ALA A 249 17.79 -5.75 -19.21
N GLU A 250 17.61 -4.64 -18.47
CA GLU A 250 18.05 -3.29 -18.85
C GLU A 250 17.53 -2.87 -20.24
N ALA A 251 16.33 -3.36 -20.60
CA ALA A 251 15.69 -3.02 -21.86
C ALA A 251 15.21 -1.57 -21.88
N THR A 252 15.17 -0.94 -23.04
CA THR A 252 14.66 0.42 -23.23
C THR A 252 13.16 0.46 -23.48
N SER A 253 12.54 -0.66 -23.86
CA SER A 253 11.11 -0.80 -24.06
C SER A 253 10.67 -2.25 -23.87
N PHE A 254 9.37 -2.46 -23.71
CA PHE A 254 8.76 -3.79 -23.73
C PHE A 254 7.35 -3.71 -24.35
N GLN A 255 6.81 -4.85 -24.74
CA GLN A 255 5.45 -4.95 -25.27
C GLN A 255 4.54 -5.70 -24.31
N TYR A 256 3.34 -5.16 -24.10
CA TYR A 256 2.29 -5.81 -23.36
C TYR A 256 0.93 -5.58 -24.06
N GLU A 257 0.18 -6.65 -24.32
CA GLU A 257 -1.10 -6.64 -25.03
C GLU A 257 -1.08 -5.84 -26.35
N GLY A 258 0.04 -5.96 -27.10
CA GLY A 258 0.19 -5.32 -28.41
C GLY A 258 0.51 -3.81 -28.35
N LYS A 259 0.71 -3.25 -27.14
CA LYS A 259 1.18 -1.88 -26.93
C LYS A 259 2.62 -1.88 -26.50
N GLU A 260 3.43 -0.97 -27.06
CA GLU A 260 4.82 -0.75 -26.65
C GLU A 260 4.88 0.29 -25.52
N TYR A 261 5.68 0.00 -24.50
CA TYR A 261 5.95 0.85 -23.35
C TYR A 261 7.44 1.17 -23.29
N GLU A 262 7.77 2.43 -23.21
CA GLU A 262 9.15 2.89 -23.06
C GLU A 262 9.57 2.80 -21.58
N LEU A 263 10.78 2.31 -21.35
CA LEU A 263 11.43 2.26 -20.05
C LEU A 263 12.53 3.31 -19.97
N ASP A 264 12.41 4.28 -19.11
CA ASP A 264 13.49 5.20 -18.78
C ASP A 264 14.20 4.71 -17.50
N VAL A 265 15.04 3.70 -17.68
CA VAL A 265 15.87 3.15 -16.60
C VAL A 265 17.10 4.03 -16.50
N LYS A 266 17.11 4.99 -15.58
CA LYS A 266 18.32 5.74 -15.25
C LYS A 266 19.06 5.04 -14.12
N THR A 267 20.25 4.55 -14.49
CA THR A 267 21.28 4.10 -13.55
C THR A 267 21.82 5.26 -12.72
#